data_d7f875964a570d41b34598dbb8844c55
#
_entry.id   d7f875964a570d41b34598dbb8844c55
#
_cell.length_a   1.000
_cell.length_b   1.000
_cell.length_c   1.000
_cell.angle_alpha   90.00
_cell.angle_beta   90.00
_cell.angle_gamma   90.00
#
_symmetry.space_group_name_H-M   'P 1'
#
loop_
_entity.id
_entity.type
_entity.pdbx_description
1 polymer ?
#
loop_
_entity_poly.entity_id
_entity_poly.type
_entity_poly.pdbx_seq_one_letter_code
_entity_poly.pdbx_strand_id
1 'polypeptide(L)'
;MTFCFRRSVPAQAAFAALAMAVLATAPSLTQAATYPITPGQRDTAQQVAARGVPLSELAANAPDTYTVKRGDTLWRISGMFLKSPWRWPELWGMNLDQIHNPHLIYPGQLLVLEKIDGMARLKLGTTVGGVGDTVKLSPSVRSESSEFGAIAAIPMNLIAPFLTDAMIFDANELEKAPRIVAAHDGHVVMGRGDTVYVAGELGNTRNWQVFRAPKPLVDPDTKEVLGYEARFVGSAELQQKGESRPGVENSNLMVPASFIITSNREDANIGDRLAPSQLRDFAPFVPHPPAATMIGKIVSLYGDALSAGSNQIVALNRGARDGLERGNVLALWHEGAVTRDKSIEKGPMMKLPDERIGLLFVFRVFDRMSYGLVLETTQPALPGDRFTAP
;
A
#
# COMPACT_ATOMS: atom_id res chain seq x y z
N MET A 1 6.18 94.74 -1.74
CA MET A 1 5.56 94.85 -0.40
C MET A 1 4.94 93.46 -0.21
N THR A 2 5.34 92.64 0.66
CA THR A 2 5.43 92.58 2.07
C THR A 2 5.76 91.14 2.50
N PHE A 3 6.78 91.05 3.21
CA PHE A 3 7.13 90.12 4.33
C PHE A 3 7.05 88.59 4.21
N CYS A 4 8.25 88.07 4.27
CA CYS A 4 8.68 86.77 4.87
C CYS A 4 8.17 86.62 6.31
N PHE A 5 7.79 85.37 6.62
CA PHE A 5 7.91 84.84 7.98
C PHE A 5 8.43 83.43 7.93
N ARG A 6 9.70 83.31 8.25
CA ARG A 6 10.36 82.05 8.63
C ARG A 6 9.87 81.63 10.01
N ARG A 7 9.30 80.49 10.17
CA ARG A 7 9.19 79.78 11.47
C ARG A 7 10.03 78.52 11.45
N SER A 8 11.04 78.55 12.24
CA SER A 8 11.88 77.45 12.64
C SER A 8 11.08 76.42 13.43
N VAL A 9 11.20 75.14 13.09
CA VAL A 9 10.68 74.03 13.89
C VAL A 9 11.87 73.27 14.44
N PRO A 10 11.92 72.92 15.76
CA PRO A 10 13.02 72.25 16.38
C PRO A 10 13.09 70.76 16.01
N ALA A 11 14.30 70.26 15.81
CA ALA A 11 14.58 68.85 15.64
C ALA A 11 14.22 68.07 16.91
N GLN A 12 13.17 67.28 16.85
CA GLN A 12 12.97 66.18 17.82
C GLN A 12 13.55 64.91 17.27
N ALA A 13 14.53 64.36 17.99
CA ALA A 13 15.14 63.07 17.74
C ALA A 13 14.09 61.98 17.91
N ALA A 14 13.73 61.33 16.81
CA ALA A 14 12.96 60.09 16.85
C ALA A 14 13.90 58.93 17.06
N PHE A 15 13.95 58.36 18.25
CA PHE A 15 14.54 57.07 18.53
C PHE A 15 13.68 56.00 17.84
N ALA A 16 14.13 55.52 16.71
CA ALA A 16 13.57 54.32 16.08
C ALA A 16 14.00 53.09 16.90
N ALA A 17 13.12 52.59 17.74
CA ALA A 17 13.25 51.32 18.37
C ALA A 17 13.15 50.21 17.27
N LEU A 18 14.27 49.61 16.89
CA LEU A 18 14.35 48.45 16.01
C LEU A 18 13.87 47.25 16.82
N ALA A 19 12.59 46.96 16.77
CA ALA A 19 12.04 45.72 17.27
C ALA A 19 12.49 44.58 16.35
N MET A 20 13.57 43.86 16.74
CA MET A 20 13.94 42.59 16.16
C MET A 20 12.82 41.58 16.43
N ALA A 21 11.96 41.33 15.44
CA ALA A 21 11.09 40.17 15.43
C ALA A 21 11.92 38.94 15.23
N VAL A 22 12.32 38.30 16.31
CA VAL A 22 12.84 36.93 16.29
C VAL A 22 11.67 36.05 15.87
N LEU A 23 11.60 35.70 14.57
CA LEU A 23 10.77 34.60 14.10
C LEU A 23 11.34 33.33 14.78
N ALA A 24 10.69 32.90 15.86
CA ALA A 24 10.87 31.59 16.41
C ALA A 24 10.39 30.60 15.35
N THR A 25 11.33 30.06 14.56
CA THR A 25 11.09 28.87 13.77
C THR A 25 10.86 27.73 14.75
N ALA A 26 9.60 27.50 15.10
CA ALA A 26 9.22 26.30 15.80
C ALA A 26 9.67 25.12 14.93
N PRO A 27 10.46 24.17 15.47
CA PRO A 27 10.77 22.95 14.74
C PRO A 27 9.41 22.30 14.43
N SER A 28 9.14 22.11 13.16
CA SER A 28 8.02 21.29 12.71
C SER A 28 8.22 19.93 13.36
N LEU A 29 7.42 19.62 14.38
CA LEU A 29 7.33 18.27 14.91
C LEU A 29 6.85 17.43 13.74
N THR A 30 7.76 16.74 13.08
CA THR A 30 7.45 15.67 12.16
C THR A 30 6.65 14.68 12.99
N GLN A 31 5.33 14.74 12.88
CA GLN A 31 4.48 13.69 13.43
C GLN A 31 4.95 12.39 12.79
N ALA A 32 5.61 11.56 13.58
CA ALA A 32 5.87 10.19 13.20
C ALA A 32 4.52 9.60 12.78
N ALA A 33 4.42 9.13 11.54
CA ALA A 33 3.20 8.57 11.01
C ALA A 33 2.70 7.51 11.98
N THR A 34 1.55 7.76 12.59
CA THR A 34 0.93 6.84 13.55
C THR A 34 0.31 5.74 12.72
N TYR A 35 1.02 4.64 12.57
CA TYR A 35 0.53 3.46 11.88
C TYR A 35 -0.58 2.82 12.71
N PRO A 36 -1.81 2.72 12.20
CA PRO A 36 -2.91 2.16 12.97
C PRO A 36 -2.68 0.67 13.17
N ILE A 37 -2.61 0.27 14.42
CA ILE A 37 -2.62 -1.13 14.85
C ILE A 37 -4.08 -1.51 15.01
N THR A 38 -4.55 -2.56 14.32
CA THR A 38 -5.93 -3.00 14.45
C THR A 38 -6.19 -3.59 15.85
N PRO A 39 -7.43 -3.51 16.37
CA PRO A 39 -7.78 -4.11 17.67
C PRO A 39 -7.42 -5.60 17.72
N GLY A 40 -7.72 -6.38 16.68
CA GLY A 40 -7.41 -7.80 16.62
C GLY A 40 -5.91 -8.11 16.68
N GLN A 41 -5.06 -7.26 16.12
CA GLN A 41 -3.61 -7.41 16.23
C GLN A 41 -3.11 -7.14 17.64
N ARG A 42 -3.68 -6.13 18.30
CA ARG A 42 -3.35 -5.83 19.69
C ARG A 42 -3.81 -6.95 20.62
N ASP A 43 -5.01 -7.50 20.38
CA ASP A 43 -5.53 -8.63 21.15
C ASP A 43 -4.66 -9.87 20.97
N THR A 44 -4.26 -10.21 19.75
CA THR A 44 -3.31 -11.31 19.47
C THR A 44 -1.98 -11.08 20.17
N ALA A 45 -1.42 -9.88 20.07
CA ALA A 45 -0.17 -9.54 20.73
C ALA A 45 -0.27 -9.64 22.25
N GLN A 46 -1.37 -9.19 22.86
CA GLN A 46 -1.61 -9.29 24.31
C GLN A 46 -1.77 -10.74 24.77
N GLN A 47 -2.48 -11.58 24.01
CA GLN A 47 -2.62 -12.99 24.33
C GLN A 47 -1.28 -13.73 24.32
N VAL A 48 -0.43 -13.40 23.36
CA VAL A 48 0.91 -14.02 23.22
C VAL A 48 1.91 -13.45 24.21
N ALA A 49 1.81 -12.17 24.58
CA ALA A 49 2.65 -11.55 25.61
C ALA A 49 2.64 -12.35 26.92
N ALA A 50 1.46 -12.87 27.29
CA ALA A 50 1.29 -13.64 28.52
C ALA A 50 1.80 -15.09 28.42
N ARG A 51 1.71 -15.72 27.24
CA ARG A 51 1.95 -17.16 27.08
C ARG A 51 3.24 -17.52 26.33
N GLY A 52 3.72 -16.67 25.43
CA GLY A 52 4.77 -17.02 24.46
C GLY A 52 4.21 -17.80 23.26
N VAL A 53 5.09 -18.25 22.37
CA VAL A 53 4.76 -19.07 21.20
C VAL A 53 5.24 -20.50 21.44
N PRO A 54 4.42 -21.53 21.12
CA PRO A 54 4.85 -22.91 21.25
C PRO A 54 6.13 -23.18 20.44
N LEU A 55 7.04 -23.98 20.97
CA LEU A 55 8.28 -24.37 20.26
C LEU A 55 8.01 -25.03 18.91
N SER A 56 6.83 -25.67 18.76
CA SER A 56 6.38 -26.28 17.49
C SER A 56 6.21 -25.27 16.35
N GLU A 57 6.01 -23.99 16.69
CA GLU A 57 5.80 -22.90 15.73
C GLU A 57 7.11 -22.18 15.34
N LEU A 58 8.21 -22.52 16.00
CA LEU A 58 9.52 -21.98 15.61
C LEU A 58 9.98 -22.59 14.28
N ALA A 59 10.68 -21.79 13.52
CA ALA A 59 11.41 -22.27 12.35
C ALA A 59 12.48 -23.27 12.79
N ALA A 60 12.71 -24.31 11.99
CA ALA A 60 13.68 -25.35 12.31
C ALA A 60 15.10 -24.80 12.53
N ASN A 61 15.44 -23.70 11.86
CA ASN A 61 16.74 -23.04 11.92
C ASN A 61 16.66 -21.69 12.62
N ALA A 62 15.69 -21.48 13.54
CA ALA A 62 15.56 -20.22 14.27
C ALA A 62 16.86 -19.92 15.03
N PRO A 63 17.50 -18.75 14.78
CA PRO A 63 18.72 -18.38 15.49
C PRO A 63 18.42 -18.04 16.94
N ASP A 64 19.36 -18.30 17.88
CA ASP A 64 19.18 -17.90 19.27
C ASP A 64 19.32 -16.37 19.47
N THR A 65 20.06 -15.70 18.58
CA THR A 65 20.20 -14.24 18.58
C THR A 65 20.26 -13.70 17.15
N TYR A 66 19.74 -12.50 16.96
CA TYR A 66 19.80 -11.81 15.68
C TYR A 66 19.90 -10.29 15.87
N THR A 67 20.87 -9.67 15.23
CA THR A 67 20.98 -8.21 15.16
C THR A 67 20.29 -7.69 13.93
N VAL A 68 19.29 -6.84 14.13
CA VAL A 68 18.52 -6.22 13.07
C VAL A 68 19.43 -5.42 12.16
N LYS A 69 19.36 -5.65 10.84
CA LYS A 69 20.21 -5.00 9.83
C LYS A 69 19.39 -3.98 9.02
N ARG A 70 20.08 -3.03 8.41
CA ARG A 70 19.47 -2.11 7.45
C ARG A 70 18.92 -2.89 6.27
N GLY A 71 17.64 -2.64 5.93
CA GLY A 71 16.93 -3.33 4.86
C GLY A 71 16.20 -4.60 5.30
N ASP A 72 16.27 -5.00 6.59
CA ASP A 72 15.39 -6.02 7.11
C ASP A 72 13.93 -5.54 7.09
N THR A 73 13.02 -6.49 7.17
CA THR A 73 11.59 -6.25 7.36
C THR A 73 11.09 -7.12 8.50
N LEU A 74 10.00 -6.72 9.15
CA LEU A 74 9.36 -7.56 10.18
C LEU A 74 8.97 -8.92 9.61
N TRP A 75 8.54 -8.96 8.36
CA TRP A 75 8.26 -10.19 7.65
C TRP A 75 9.47 -11.12 7.59
N ARG A 76 10.62 -10.59 7.13
CA ARG A 76 11.86 -11.36 7.03
C ARG A 76 12.34 -11.83 8.39
N ILE A 77 12.34 -10.95 9.39
CA ILE A 77 12.74 -11.28 10.76
C ILE A 77 11.82 -12.38 11.32
N SER A 78 10.50 -12.23 11.16
CA SER A 78 9.55 -13.25 11.60
C SER A 78 9.80 -14.60 10.92
N GLY A 79 10.07 -14.62 9.61
CA GLY A 79 10.39 -15.85 8.88
C GLY A 79 11.69 -16.54 9.32
N MET A 80 12.60 -15.83 9.99
CA MET A 80 13.79 -16.44 10.59
C MET A 80 13.49 -17.15 11.92
N PHE A 81 12.52 -16.66 12.67
CA PHE A 81 12.17 -17.19 13.99
C PHE A 81 10.94 -18.11 13.98
N LEU A 82 9.97 -17.85 13.11
CA LEU A 82 8.71 -18.56 13.04
C LEU A 82 8.55 -19.30 11.71
N LYS A 83 7.85 -20.43 11.72
CA LYS A 83 7.48 -21.18 10.50
C LYS A 83 6.64 -20.33 9.54
N SER A 84 5.90 -19.37 10.09
CA SER A 84 4.93 -18.56 9.38
C SER A 84 5.25 -17.09 9.55
N PRO A 85 5.83 -16.41 8.53
CA PRO A 85 6.27 -15.01 8.63
C PRO A 85 5.16 -14.02 9.00
N TRP A 86 3.91 -14.27 8.59
CA TRP A 86 2.76 -13.40 8.90
C TRP A 86 2.37 -13.39 10.38
N ARG A 87 2.87 -14.33 11.18
CA ARG A 87 2.63 -14.40 12.63
C ARG A 87 3.51 -13.42 13.44
N TRP A 88 4.15 -12.47 12.79
CA TRP A 88 4.96 -11.46 13.46
C TRP A 88 4.21 -10.66 14.56
N PRO A 89 2.85 -10.50 14.58
CA PRO A 89 2.18 -9.90 15.73
C PRO A 89 2.40 -10.69 17.02
N GLU A 90 2.59 -12.00 16.92
CA GLU A 90 2.93 -12.83 18.08
C GLU A 90 4.36 -12.54 18.57
N LEU A 91 5.28 -12.35 17.63
CA LEU A 91 6.66 -11.96 17.92
C LEU A 91 6.71 -10.58 18.59
N TRP A 92 5.88 -9.65 18.14
CA TRP A 92 5.70 -8.35 18.78
C TRP A 92 5.09 -8.48 20.18
N GLY A 93 4.06 -9.31 20.34
CA GLY A 93 3.41 -9.56 21.61
C GLY A 93 4.39 -9.98 22.72
N MET A 94 5.43 -10.70 22.38
CA MET A 94 6.48 -11.07 23.34
C MET A 94 7.32 -9.90 23.85
N ASN A 95 7.25 -8.74 23.20
CA ASN A 95 8.05 -7.54 23.48
C ASN A 95 7.20 -6.30 23.77
N LEU A 96 5.92 -6.44 24.11
CA LEU A 96 4.99 -5.32 24.31
C LEU A 96 5.50 -4.28 25.30
N ASP A 97 6.21 -4.71 26.35
CA ASP A 97 6.75 -3.82 27.37
C ASP A 97 7.90 -2.94 26.86
N GLN A 98 8.60 -3.38 25.80
CA GLN A 98 9.76 -2.68 25.24
C GLN A 98 9.45 -2.07 23.87
N ILE A 99 8.57 -2.70 23.10
CA ILE A 99 8.17 -2.26 21.76
C ILE A 99 6.69 -1.90 21.78
N HIS A 100 6.37 -0.66 22.14
CA HIS A 100 4.98 -0.19 22.14
C HIS A 100 4.37 -0.09 20.74
N ASN A 101 5.21 0.03 19.71
CA ASN A 101 4.80 0.08 18.32
C ASN A 101 5.64 -0.91 17.49
N PRO A 102 5.02 -1.94 16.89
CA PRO A 102 5.74 -2.95 16.11
C PRO A 102 6.42 -2.39 14.87
N HIS A 103 6.00 -1.23 14.41
CA HIS A 103 6.62 -0.55 13.27
C HIS A 103 7.87 0.27 13.65
N LEU A 104 8.27 0.27 14.92
CA LEU A 104 9.42 1.00 15.44
C LEU A 104 10.56 0.06 15.89
N ILE A 105 10.90 -0.93 15.06
CA ILE A 105 12.11 -1.73 15.20
C ILE A 105 13.21 -1.09 14.35
N TYR A 106 14.38 -0.92 14.93
CA TYR A 106 15.48 -0.18 14.30
C TYR A 106 16.69 -1.07 14.04
N PRO A 107 17.45 -0.80 12.97
CA PRO A 107 18.75 -1.46 12.75
C PRO A 107 19.68 -1.29 13.96
N GLY A 108 20.41 -2.37 14.29
CA GLY A 108 21.30 -2.42 15.45
C GLY A 108 20.64 -3.00 16.72
N GLN A 109 19.33 -3.15 16.78
CA GLN A 109 18.68 -3.83 17.90
C GLN A 109 19.01 -5.32 17.89
N LEU A 110 19.37 -5.86 19.06
CA LEU A 110 19.64 -7.29 19.25
C LEU A 110 18.33 -8.00 19.68
N LEU A 111 17.96 -9.00 18.95
CA LEU A 111 16.85 -9.91 19.29
C LEU A 111 17.43 -11.19 19.86
N VAL A 112 16.91 -11.64 21.01
CA VAL A 112 17.35 -12.85 21.72
C VAL A 112 16.15 -13.78 21.88
N LEU A 113 16.31 -15.02 21.42
CA LEU A 113 15.29 -16.06 21.52
C LEU A 113 15.48 -16.84 22.85
N GLU A 114 14.54 -16.70 23.77
CA GLU A 114 14.50 -17.49 24.99
C GLU A 114 13.51 -18.64 24.83
N LYS A 115 13.90 -19.84 25.27
CA LYS A 115 13.07 -21.04 25.26
C LYS A 115 12.87 -21.48 26.70
N ILE A 116 11.65 -21.30 27.22
CA ILE A 116 11.31 -21.58 28.63
C ILE A 116 10.00 -22.39 28.65
N ASP A 117 9.96 -23.49 29.40
CA ASP A 117 8.77 -24.32 29.65
C ASP A 117 8.02 -24.75 28.35
N GLY A 118 8.74 -25.11 27.30
CA GLY A 118 8.13 -25.54 26.04
C GLY A 118 7.60 -24.38 25.18
N MET A 119 7.82 -23.15 25.59
CA MET A 119 7.44 -21.92 24.91
C MET A 119 8.67 -21.13 24.49
N ALA A 120 8.55 -20.40 23.38
CA ALA A 120 9.56 -19.47 22.90
C ALA A 120 9.16 -18.03 23.18
N ARG A 121 10.12 -17.22 23.57
CA ARG A 121 9.97 -15.76 23.72
C ARG A 121 11.13 -15.06 23.02
N LEU A 122 10.81 -14.05 22.25
CA LEU A 122 11.83 -13.20 21.62
C LEU A 122 11.88 -11.88 22.39
N LYS A 123 13.06 -11.53 22.89
CA LYS A 123 13.29 -10.31 23.67
C LYS A 123 14.29 -9.42 22.98
N LEU A 124 14.17 -8.09 23.19
CA LEU A 124 15.23 -7.15 22.87
C LEU A 124 16.37 -7.34 23.88
N GLY A 125 17.53 -7.79 23.39
CA GLY A 125 18.75 -7.89 24.18
C GLY A 125 19.41 -6.51 24.31
N THR A 126 19.99 -6.23 25.46
CA THR A 126 20.97 -5.16 25.58
C THR A 126 22.31 -5.69 25.08
N THR A 127 22.95 -5.02 24.13
CA THR A 127 24.35 -5.31 23.80
C THR A 127 25.19 -5.05 25.05
N VAL A 128 25.63 -6.10 25.71
CA VAL A 128 26.64 -6.00 26.76
C VAL A 128 27.92 -5.65 26.02
N GLY A 129 28.27 -4.39 26.06
CA GLY A 129 29.57 -3.91 25.57
C GLY A 129 30.70 -4.70 26.23
N GLY A 130 31.72 -5.02 25.45
CA GLY A 130 32.85 -5.85 25.85
C GLY A 130 33.44 -5.50 27.22
N VAL A 131 34.05 -6.52 27.79
CA VAL A 131 34.72 -6.59 29.07
C VAL A 131 35.48 -5.30 29.41
N GLY A 132 35.08 -4.63 30.53
CA GLY A 132 35.87 -3.65 31.25
C GLY A 132 35.48 -2.20 31.04
N ASP A 133 34.37 -1.78 31.65
CA ASP A 133 34.31 -0.53 32.39
C ASP A 133 32.98 -0.40 33.14
N THR A 134 33.00 -0.17 34.42
CA THR A 134 31.84 0.07 35.28
C THR A 134 31.30 1.47 34.98
N VAL A 135 30.40 1.61 33.99
CA VAL A 135 29.76 2.89 33.74
C VAL A 135 28.45 2.95 34.56
N LYS A 136 28.48 3.88 35.49
CA LYS A 136 27.34 4.27 36.31
C LYS A 136 26.27 4.89 35.39
N LEU A 137 25.22 4.13 35.09
CA LEU A 137 24.11 4.58 34.25
C LEU A 137 23.22 5.56 35.03
N SER A 138 23.37 6.83 34.74
CA SER A 138 22.31 7.81 34.99
C SER A 138 21.22 7.65 33.93
N PRO A 139 19.90 7.73 34.29
CA PRO A 139 18.84 7.66 33.30
C PRO A 139 18.75 8.99 32.53
N SER A 140 19.56 9.13 31.52
CA SER A 140 19.41 10.18 30.51
C SER A 140 18.73 9.55 29.30
N VAL A 141 17.51 9.96 29.03
CA VAL A 141 16.81 9.67 27.76
C VAL A 141 17.63 10.34 26.65
N ARG A 142 18.49 9.56 26.02
CA ARG A 142 19.20 9.97 24.82
C ARG A 142 18.25 9.71 23.65
N SER A 143 17.49 10.70 23.26
CA SER A 143 16.81 10.72 21.97
C SER A 143 17.88 11.01 20.90
N GLU A 144 18.66 10.01 20.52
CA GLU A 144 19.37 10.07 19.26
C GLU A 144 18.32 9.93 18.18
N SER A 145 18.14 10.97 17.38
CA SER A 145 17.42 10.88 16.13
C SER A 145 18.16 9.85 15.27
N SER A 146 17.65 8.62 15.27
CA SER A 146 18.16 7.57 14.41
C SER A 146 18.01 8.06 12.97
N GLU A 147 19.10 8.25 12.25
CA GLU A 147 19.12 8.58 10.82
C GLU A 147 18.43 7.50 9.95
N PHE A 148 18.05 6.41 10.56
CA PHE A 148 17.41 5.28 9.92
C PHE A 148 15.95 5.19 10.38
N GLY A 149 15.04 5.30 9.43
CA GLY A 149 13.61 5.09 9.67
C GLY A 149 13.29 3.69 10.23
N ALA A 150 12.14 3.57 10.89
CA ALA A 150 11.66 2.29 11.40
C ALA A 150 11.50 1.24 10.28
N ILE A 151 11.68 -0.03 10.64
CA ILE A 151 11.54 -1.16 9.71
C ILE A 151 10.05 -1.39 9.39
N ALA A 152 9.72 -1.41 8.12
CA ALA A 152 8.38 -1.74 7.66
C ALA A 152 8.12 -3.25 7.71
N ALA A 153 6.85 -3.65 7.94
CA ALA A 153 6.46 -5.06 7.92
C ALA A 153 6.65 -5.69 6.53
N ILE A 154 6.29 -4.94 5.48
CA ILE A 154 6.50 -5.28 4.07
C ILE A 154 7.09 -4.04 3.39
N PRO A 155 8.05 -4.19 2.45
CA PRO A 155 8.62 -3.05 1.75
C PRO A 155 7.56 -2.27 0.96
N MET A 156 7.25 -1.06 1.39
CA MET A 156 6.22 -0.22 0.78
C MET A 156 6.55 0.15 -0.68
N ASN A 157 7.83 0.23 -1.02
CA ASN A 157 8.28 0.50 -2.38
C ASN A 157 7.81 -0.53 -3.42
N LEU A 158 7.52 -1.77 -2.98
CA LEU A 158 6.96 -2.81 -3.84
C LEU A 158 5.47 -2.60 -4.13
N ILE A 159 4.73 -2.00 -3.22
CA ILE A 159 3.28 -1.82 -3.28
C ILE A 159 2.89 -0.42 -3.75
N ALA A 160 3.68 0.60 -3.38
CA ALA A 160 3.36 2.01 -3.62
C ALA A 160 3.03 2.35 -5.09
N PRO A 161 3.72 1.84 -6.12
CA PRO A 161 3.38 2.10 -7.51
C PRO A 161 1.96 1.63 -7.87
N PHE A 162 1.51 0.54 -7.27
CA PHE A 162 0.25 -0.11 -7.60
C PHE A 162 -0.95 0.38 -6.78
N LEU A 163 -0.70 1.04 -5.66
CA LEU A 163 -1.77 1.71 -4.91
C LEU A 163 -2.42 2.84 -5.73
N THR A 164 -1.69 3.38 -6.69
CA THR A 164 -2.16 4.47 -7.56
C THR A 164 -2.65 3.95 -8.91
N ASP A 165 -2.00 2.93 -9.47
CA ASP A 165 -2.11 2.56 -10.88
C ASP A 165 -3.24 1.55 -11.15
N ALA A 166 -3.58 0.71 -10.17
CA ALA A 166 -4.62 -0.31 -10.35
C ALA A 166 -5.98 0.22 -9.89
N MET A 167 -6.89 0.42 -10.82
CA MET A 167 -8.27 0.78 -10.53
C MET A 167 -9.24 -0.23 -11.14
N ILE A 168 -10.24 -0.59 -10.33
CA ILE A 168 -11.33 -1.45 -10.77
C ILE A 168 -12.61 -0.63 -10.70
N PHE A 169 -13.35 -0.67 -11.77
CA PHE A 169 -14.66 -0.05 -11.89
C PHE A 169 -15.73 -1.12 -11.97
N ASP A 170 -16.86 -0.86 -11.34
CA ASP A 170 -18.08 -1.56 -11.67
C ASP A 170 -18.62 -1.09 -13.03
N ALA A 171 -19.44 -1.92 -13.70
CA ALA A 171 -20.00 -1.59 -15.01
C ALA A 171 -20.73 -0.23 -15.01
N ASN A 172 -21.54 0.02 -13.98
CA ASN A 172 -22.28 1.28 -13.82
C ASN A 172 -21.39 2.50 -13.59
N GLU A 173 -20.31 2.33 -12.83
CA GLU A 173 -19.33 3.40 -12.58
C GLU A 173 -18.57 3.72 -13.86
N LEU A 174 -18.23 2.71 -14.64
CA LEU A 174 -17.53 2.87 -15.89
C LEU A 174 -18.36 3.64 -16.92
N GLU A 175 -19.66 3.34 -17.06
CA GLU A 175 -20.54 4.04 -17.98
C GLU A 175 -20.70 5.53 -17.63
N LYS A 176 -20.78 5.85 -16.34
CA LYS A 176 -20.94 7.20 -15.82
C LYS A 176 -19.62 7.98 -15.74
N ALA A 177 -18.47 7.30 -15.82
CA ALA A 177 -17.18 7.95 -15.69
C ALA A 177 -16.99 9.05 -16.72
N PRO A 178 -16.56 10.28 -16.33
CA PRO A 178 -16.23 11.36 -17.24
C PRO A 178 -15.19 10.89 -18.26
N ARG A 179 -15.25 11.42 -19.48
CA ARG A 179 -14.36 11.03 -20.57
C ARG A 179 -13.78 12.23 -21.31
N ILE A 180 -12.58 12.09 -21.80
CA ILE A 180 -11.95 13.08 -22.67
C ILE A 180 -12.69 13.07 -24.02
N VAL A 181 -13.22 14.21 -24.42
CA VAL A 181 -13.98 14.37 -25.66
C VAL A 181 -13.22 15.16 -26.73
N ALA A 182 -12.30 16.01 -26.31
CA ALA A 182 -11.48 16.81 -27.21
C ALA A 182 -10.19 17.25 -26.53
N ALA A 183 -9.22 17.65 -27.32
CA ALA A 183 -8.00 18.33 -26.87
C ALA A 183 -7.97 19.76 -27.35
N HIS A 184 -7.13 20.59 -26.74
CA HIS A 184 -6.83 21.93 -27.22
C HIS A 184 -6.07 21.80 -28.55
N ASP A 185 -6.35 22.69 -29.49
CA ASP A 185 -5.72 22.74 -30.84
C ASP A 185 -5.83 21.46 -31.68
N GLY A 186 -6.81 20.59 -31.41
CA GLY A 186 -7.05 19.40 -32.24
C GLY A 186 -6.00 18.29 -32.10
N HIS A 187 -5.20 18.31 -31.05
CA HIS A 187 -4.25 17.25 -30.77
C HIS A 187 -4.98 15.91 -30.56
N VAL A 188 -4.46 14.83 -31.12
CA VAL A 188 -4.99 13.48 -30.97
C VAL A 188 -4.39 12.78 -29.74
N VAL A 189 -3.15 13.14 -29.44
CA VAL A 189 -2.33 12.57 -28.35
C VAL A 189 -1.92 13.70 -27.42
N MET A 190 -2.19 13.55 -26.12
CA MET A 190 -2.00 14.60 -25.12
C MET A 190 -1.01 14.15 -24.05
N GLY A 191 0.00 14.96 -23.83
CA GLY A 191 1.03 14.76 -22.82
C GLY A 191 0.91 15.71 -21.63
N ARG A 192 1.92 15.71 -20.78
CA ARG A 192 1.98 16.62 -19.63
C ARG A 192 1.98 18.09 -20.06
N GLY A 193 1.10 18.87 -19.46
CA GLY A 193 0.94 20.30 -19.74
C GLY A 193 -0.17 20.61 -20.74
N ASP A 194 -0.67 19.61 -21.47
CA ASP A 194 -1.73 19.80 -22.44
C ASP A 194 -3.09 19.98 -21.75
N THR A 195 -3.94 20.79 -22.39
CA THR A 195 -5.31 21.00 -21.97
C THR A 195 -6.23 20.04 -22.71
N VAL A 196 -7.06 19.34 -21.93
CA VAL A 196 -8.08 18.41 -22.44
C VAL A 196 -9.47 18.82 -22.00
N TYR A 197 -10.45 18.52 -22.83
CA TYR A 197 -11.86 18.80 -22.56
C TYR A 197 -12.57 17.50 -22.19
N VAL A 198 -13.30 17.55 -21.07
CA VAL A 198 -13.92 16.40 -20.45
C VAL A 198 -15.41 16.59 -20.33
N ALA A 199 -16.18 15.60 -20.79
CA ALA A 199 -17.63 15.53 -20.65
C ALA A 199 -18.00 14.42 -19.67
N GLY A 200 -19.01 14.69 -18.82
CA GLY A 200 -19.54 13.77 -17.81
C GLY A 200 -19.82 14.49 -16.50
N GLU A 201 -20.30 13.72 -15.53
CA GLU A 201 -20.56 14.24 -14.19
C GLU A 201 -19.26 14.37 -13.40
N LEU A 202 -18.95 15.58 -12.97
CA LEU A 202 -17.77 15.91 -12.18
C LEU A 202 -18.18 16.16 -10.74
N GLY A 203 -17.52 15.49 -9.80
CA GLY A 203 -17.63 15.77 -8.39
C GLY A 203 -16.94 17.11 -8.02
N ASN A 204 -16.75 17.32 -6.72
CA ASN A 204 -16.07 18.53 -6.20
C ASN A 204 -14.53 18.36 -6.11
N THR A 205 -13.99 17.27 -6.59
CA THR A 205 -12.56 16.97 -6.55
C THR A 205 -11.84 17.75 -7.64
N ARG A 206 -10.69 18.31 -7.29
CA ARG A 206 -9.82 19.02 -8.24
C ARG A 206 -8.86 18.09 -8.96
N ASN A 207 -8.35 17.06 -8.27
CA ASN A 207 -7.37 16.11 -8.79
C ASN A 207 -8.05 14.85 -9.30
N TRP A 208 -7.71 14.45 -10.51
CA TRP A 208 -8.28 13.32 -11.20
C TRP A 208 -7.19 12.42 -11.77
N GLN A 209 -7.52 11.16 -11.96
CA GLN A 209 -6.69 10.17 -12.64
C GLN A 209 -7.32 9.83 -13.97
N VAL A 210 -6.48 9.67 -15.00
CA VAL A 210 -6.88 9.32 -16.36
C VAL A 210 -6.62 7.83 -16.58
N PHE A 211 -7.60 7.12 -17.14
CA PHE A 211 -7.56 5.68 -17.37
C PHE A 211 -7.97 5.32 -18.79
N ARG A 212 -7.41 4.22 -19.30
CA ARG A 212 -7.69 3.70 -20.63
C ARG A 212 -8.19 2.28 -20.62
N ALA A 213 -9.04 1.97 -21.61
CA ALA A 213 -9.44 0.65 -22.06
C ALA A 213 -9.68 -0.35 -20.92
N PRO A 214 -10.78 -0.18 -20.16
CA PRO A 214 -11.08 -1.11 -19.10
C PRO A 214 -11.28 -2.53 -19.66
N LYS A 215 -10.53 -3.48 -19.07
CA LYS A 215 -10.59 -4.90 -19.40
C LYS A 215 -11.51 -5.61 -18.42
N PRO A 216 -12.49 -6.40 -18.87
CA PRO A 216 -13.33 -7.18 -17.95
C PRO A 216 -12.49 -8.25 -17.24
N LEU A 217 -12.62 -8.30 -15.92
CA LEU A 217 -12.07 -9.33 -15.08
C LEU A 217 -13.13 -10.39 -14.85
N VAL A 218 -12.93 -11.56 -15.44
CA VAL A 218 -13.91 -12.65 -15.49
C VAL A 218 -13.51 -13.75 -14.52
N ASP A 219 -14.43 -14.12 -13.64
CA ASP A 219 -14.21 -15.24 -12.72
C ASP A 219 -13.91 -16.53 -13.49
N PRO A 220 -12.82 -17.22 -13.19
CA PRO A 220 -12.44 -18.44 -13.93
C PRO A 220 -13.45 -19.57 -13.82
N ASP A 221 -14.22 -19.65 -12.73
CA ASP A 221 -15.20 -20.71 -12.48
C ASP A 221 -16.61 -20.33 -12.97
N THR A 222 -17.13 -19.20 -12.49
CA THR A 222 -18.53 -18.79 -12.76
C THR A 222 -18.71 -18.08 -14.10
N LYS A 223 -17.61 -17.60 -14.71
CA LYS A 223 -17.59 -16.76 -15.91
C LYS A 223 -18.30 -15.41 -15.75
N GLU A 224 -18.58 -15.01 -14.53
CA GLU A 224 -19.17 -13.71 -14.21
C GLU A 224 -18.12 -12.61 -14.31
N VAL A 225 -18.49 -11.43 -14.82
CA VAL A 225 -17.63 -10.25 -14.80
C VAL A 225 -17.63 -9.66 -13.38
N LEU A 226 -16.51 -9.71 -12.72
CA LEU A 226 -16.31 -9.22 -11.35
C LEU A 226 -16.10 -7.71 -11.29
N GLY A 227 -15.54 -7.13 -12.36
CA GLY A 227 -15.23 -5.71 -12.48
C GLY A 227 -14.43 -5.45 -13.75
N TYR A 228 -14.06 -4.20 -13.93
CA TYR A 228 -13.27 -3.75 -15.09
C TYR A 228 -11.94 -3.15 -14.62
N GLU A 229 -10.85 -3.79 -14.96
CA GLU A 229 -9.50 -3.27 -14.69
C GLU A 229 -9.16 -2.19 -15.70
N ALA A 230 -8.89 -0.99 -15.22
CA ALA A 230 -8.50 0.13 -16.07
C ALA A 230 -7.01 0.44 -15.91
N ARG A 231 -6.33 0.64 -17.04
CA ARG A 231 -4.90 0.98 -17.08
C ARG A 231 -4.72 2.47 -16.82
N PHE A 232 -3.89 2.78 -15.84
CA PHE A 232 -3.54 4.17 -15.52
C PHE A 232 -2.74 4.80 -16.64
N VAL A 233 -3.19 5.96 -17.11
CA VAL A 233 -2.57 6.77 -18.15
C VAL A 233 -1.81 7.94 -17.54
N GLY A 234 -2.44 8.66 -16.59
CA GLY A 234 -1.86 9.85 -16.02
C GLY A 234 -2.77 10.51 -14.99
N SER A 235 -2.38 11.70 -14.56
CA SER A 235 -3.15 12.54 -13.65
C SER A 235 -3.51 13.85 -14.34
N ALA A 236 -4.70 14.35 -14.02
CA ALA A 236 -5.19 15.62 -14.55
C ALA A 236 -5.81 16.48 -13.44
N GLU A 237 -5.76 17.79 -13.60
CA GLU A 237 -6.30 18.77 -12.64
C GLU A 237 -7.38 19.58 -13.32
N LEU A 238 -8.53 19.69 -12.65
CA LEU A 238 -9.66 20.49 -13.10
C LEU A 238 -9.29 21.97 -13.05
N GLN A 239 -9.35 22.64 -14.21
CA GLN A 239 -9.14 24.08 -14.35
C GLN A 239 -10.46 24.83 -14.31
N GLN A 240 -11.44 24.41 -15.12
CA GLN A 240 -12.75 25.03 -15.21
C GLN A 240 -13.83 23.97 -15.33
N LYS A 241 -14.90 24.12 -14.55
CA LYS A 241 -16.08 23.27 -14.65
C LYS A 241 -16.82 23.51 -15.96
N GLY A 242 -17.42 22.47 -16.50
CA GLY A 242 -18.29 22.56 -17.65
C GLY A 242 -19.57 23.34 -17.34
N GLU A 243 -20.14 23.95 -18.35
CA GLU A 243 -21.36 24.73 -18.28
C GLU A 243 -22.37 24.28 -19.35
N SER A 244 -23.65 24.49 -19.08
CA SER A 244 -24.69 24.39 -20.11
C SER A 244 -25.05 25.80 -20.55
N ARG A 245 -24.90 26.11 -21.85
CA ARG A 245 -25.25 27.40 -22.42
C ARG A 245 -26.43 27.26 -23.37
N PRO A 246 -27.31 28.28 -23.49
CA PRO A 246 -28.33 28.30 -24.53
C PRO A 246 -27.67 28.23 -25.91
N GLY A 247 -28.02 27.22 -26.69
CA GLY A 247 -27.56 27.07 -28.07
C GLY A 247 -28.52 27.70 -29.08
N VAL A 248 -28.19 27.56 -30.35
CA VAL A 248 -29.06 27.97 -31.44
C VAL A 248 -30.21 26.95 -31.56
N GLU A 249 -31.43 27.43 -31.90
CA GLU A 249 -32.62 26.62 -32.12
C GLU A 249 -33.13 25.84 -30.89
N ASN A 250 -33.20 26.46 -29.71
CA ASN A 250 -33.69 25.81 -28.48
C ASN A 250 -32.89 24.58 -28.01
N SER A 251 -31.69 24.35 -28.54
CA SER A 251 -30.79 23.31 -28.06
C SER A 251 -29.90 23.84 -26.91
N ASN A 252 -29.68 23.02 -25.90
CA ASN A 252 -28.68 23.33 -24.88
C ASN A 252 -27.30 22.89 -25.37
N LEU A 253 -26.41 23.85 -25.56
CA LEU A 253 -25.02 23.57 -25.91
C LEU A 253 -24.22 23.27 -24.63
N MET A 254 -23.71 22.06 -24.51
CA MET A 254 -22.84 21.67 -23.41
C MET A 254 -21.41 22.15 -23.67
N VAL A 255 -20.88 22.98 -22.79
CA VAL A 255 -19.46 23.34 -22.76
C VAL A 255 -18.76 22.36 -21.83
N PRO A 256 -17.84 21.53 -22.32
CA PRO A 256 -17.13 20.55 -21.51
C PRO A 256 -16.24 21.23 -20.48
N ALA A 257 -15.91 20.53 -19.43
CA ALA A 257 -14.93 21.00 -18.43
C ALA A 257 -13.52 20.97 -19.01
N SER A 258 -12.66 21.90 -18.60
CA SER A 258 -11.26 21.92 -19.01
C SER A 258 -10.35 21.38 -17.90
N PHE A 259 -9.42 20.52 -18.26
CA PHE A 259 -8.42 19.93 -17.41
C PHE A 259 -7.03 20.13 -18.01
N ILE A 260 -6.03 20.20 -17.13
CA ILE A 260 -4.62 20.14 -17.54
C ILE A 260 -4.02 18.81 -17.10
N ILE A 261 -3.28 18.14 -17.99
CA ILE A 261 -2.56 16.91 -17.64
C ILE A 261 -1.34 17.28 -16.80
N THR A 262 -1.31 16.84 -15.54
CA THR A 262 -0.22 17.17 -14.59
C THR A 262 0.91 16.17 -14.62
N SER A 263 0.60 14.90 -14.88
CA SER A 263 1.58 13.83 -15.09
C SER A 263 1.01 12.78 -16.04
N ASN A 264 1.86 12.14 -16.81
CA ASN A 264 1.49 11.04 -17.66
C ASN A 264 2.53 9.92 -17.60
N ARG A 265 2.05 8.69 -17.64
CA ARG A 265 2.84 7.47 -17.83
C ARG A 265 2.76 7.02 -19.28
N GLU A 266 1.60 7.23 -19.87
CA GLU A 266 1.30 7.09 -21.28
C GLU A 266 0.60 8.37 -21.75
N ASP A 267 0.64 8.65 -23.03
CA ASP A 267 -0.06 9.81 -23.58
C ASP A 267 -1.57 9.58 -23.53
N ALA A 268 -2.31 10.60 -23.11
CA ALA A 268 -3.76 10.53 -23.04
C ALA A 268 -4.38 10.65 -24.43
N ASN A 269 -5.52 9.98 -24.64
CA ASN A 269 -6.25 9.97 -25.89
C ASN A 269 -7.71 10.39 -25.70
N ILE A 270 -8.34 10.81 -26.77
CA ILE A 270 -9.80 11.00 -26.80
C ILE A 270 -10.47 9.67 -26.49
N GLY A 271 -11.44 9.68 -25.59
CA GLY A 271 -12.13 8.48 -25.08
C GLY A 271 -11.57 7.92 -23.77
N ASP A 272 -10.37 8.34 -23.34
CA ASP A 272 -9.88 7.99 -22.02
C ASP A 272 -10.83 8.53 -20.92
N ARG A 273 -10.95 7.79 -19.84
CA ARG A 273 -11.89 8.08 -18.76
C ARG A 273 -11.19 8.66 -17.56
N LEU A 274 -11.94 9.41 -16.76
CA LEU A 274 -11.42 10.02 -15.55
C LEU A 274 -12.12 9.49 -14.31
N ALA A 275 -11.36 9.37 -13.22
CA ALA A 275 -11.89 9.10 -11.88
C ALA A 275 -11.26 10.06 -10.85
N PRO A 276 -11.99 10.41 -9.79
CA PRO A 276 -11.42 11.21 -8.71
C PRO A 276 -10.15 10.57 -8.17
N SER A 277 -9.10 11.36 -7.98
CA SER A 277 -7.90 10.89 -7.32
C SER A 277 -8.24 10.53 -5.88
N GLN A 278 -8.16 9.25 -5.55
CA GLN A 278 -8.34 8.82 -4.17
C GLN A 278 -7.16 9.30 -3.33
N LEU A 279 -7.43 9.80 -2.13
CA LEU A 279 -6.39 10.11 -1.17
C LEU A 279 -5.57 8.83 -0.93
N ARG A 280 -4.26 8.97 -1.03
CA ARG A 280 -3.34 7.85 -0.80
C ARG A 280 -3.43 7.44 0.66
N ASP A 281 -4.12 6.35 0.93
CA ASP A 281 -4.10 5.73 2.25
C ASP A 281 -2.84 4.86 2.33
N PHE A 282 -1.75 5.48 2.76
CA PHE A 282 -0.45 4.80 2.97
C PHE A 282 -0.35 4.13 4.34
N ALA A 283 -1.49 3.79 4.96
CA ALA A 283 -1.44 3.04 6.19
C ALA A 283 -0.66 1.74 5.97
N PRO A 284 0.46 1.51 6.65
CA PRO A 284 1.16 0.24 6.56
C PRO A 284 0.25 -0.85 7.10
N PHE A 285 0.11 -1.88 6.30
CA PHE A 285 -0.74 -3.01 6.65
C PHE A 285 0.05 -4.02 7.44
N VAL A 286 -0.58 -4.54 8.46
CA VAL A 286 -0.03 -5.62 9.27
C VAL A 286 -0.51 -6.94 8.68
N PRO A 287 0.38 -7.84 8.27
CA PRO A 287 -0.01 -9.15 7.77
C PRO A 287 -0.76 -9.95 8.82
N HIS A 288 -1.88 -10.55 8.41
CA HIS A 288 -2.69 -11.45 9.23
C HIS A 288 -3.40 -12.49 8.35
N PRO A 289 -3.74 -13.67 8.88
CA PRO A 289 -4.49 -14.66 8.12
C PRO A 289 -5.94 -14.20 7.95
N PRO A 290 -6.60 -14.55 6.83
CA PRO A 290 -8.05 -14.43 6.69
C PRO A 290 -8.78 -15.50 7.51
N ALA A 291 -10.11 -15.52 7.41
CA ALA A 291 -10.89 -16.63 7.96
C ALA A 291 -10.41 -17.97 7.39
N ALA A 292 -10.38 -19.02 8.23
CA ALA A 292 -9.87 -20.34 7.85
C ALA A 292 -10.60 -20.98 6.65
N THR A 293 -11.83 -20.54 6.37
CA THR A 293 -12.66 -21.01 5.25
C THR A 293 -12.41 -20.26 3.95
N MET A 294 -11.48 -19.28 3.93
CA MET A 294 -11.21 -18.47 2.75
C MET A 294 -10.61 -19.34 1.63
N ILE A 295 -11.30 -19.36 0.49
CA ILE A 295 -10.88 -20.03 -0.73
C ILE A 295 -11.28 -19.17 -1.93
N GLY A 296 -10.38 -19.04 -2.90
CA GLY A 296 -10.64 -18.33 -4.15
C GLY A 296 -9.61 -18.67 -5.21
N LYS A 297 -9.66 -17.95 -6.34
CA LYS A 297 -8.78 -18.14 -7.49
C LYS A 297 -8.19 -16.84 -8.00
N ILE A 298 -7.03 -16.94 -8.64
CA ILE A 298 -6.43 -15.84 -9.39
C ILE A 298 -7.26 -15.64 -10.67
N VAL A 299 -7.74 -14.43 -10.87
CA VAL A 299 -8.54 -14.01 -12.04
C VAL A 299 -7.64 -13.63 -13.20
N SER A 300 -6.68 -12.75 -12.93
CA SER A 300 -5.75 -12.21 -13.91
C SER A 300 -4.45 -11.76 -13.25
N LEU A 301 -3.48 -11.47 -14.09
CA LEU A 301 -2.21 -10.89 -13.69
C LEU A 301 -2.19 -9.43 -14.15
N TYR A 302 -1.71 -8.54 -13.30
CA TYR A 302 -1.64 -7.12 -13.64
C TYR A 302 -0.68 -6.88 -14.82
N GLY A 303 -1.11 -6.04 -15.79
CA GLY A 303 -0.29 -5.69 -16.95
C GLY A 303 -0.22 -6.75 -18.05
N ASP A 304 -1.23 -7.62 -18.16
CA ASP A 304 -1.36 -8.67 -19.20
C ASP A 304 -0.21 -9.71 -19.21
N ALA A 305 0.43 -9.90 -18.06
CA ALA A 305 1.42 -10.96 -17.90
C ALA A 305 0.76 -12.35 -18.01
N LEU A 306 1.49 -13.34 -18.52
CA LEU A 306 1.01 -14.73 -18.64
C LEU A 306 1.25 -15.55 -17.37
N SER A 307 2.22 -15.15 -16.56
CA SER A 307 2.56 -15.79 -15.30
C SER A 307 3.12 -14.77 -14.31
N ALA A 308 2.92 -14.99 -13.01
CA ALA A 308 3.40 -14.10 -11.95
C ALA A 308 4.47 -14.79 -11.10
N GLY A 309 5.61 -14.15 -10.98
CA GLY A 309 6.66 -14.47 -10.02
C GLY A 309 6.56 -13.63 -8.75
N SER A 310 7.59 -13.70 -7.90
CA SER A 310 7.69 -12.87 -6.70
C SER A 310 7.67 -11.38 -7.04
N ASN A 311 7.02 -10.59 -6.19
CA ASN A 311 6.82 -9.15 -6.33
C ASN A 311 5.94 -8.72 -7.52
N GLN A 312 5.14 -9.62 -8.05
CA GLN A 312 4.14 -9.30 -9.07
C GLN A 312 2.72 -9.30 -8.50
N ILE A 313 1.83 -8.55 -9.16
CA ILE A 313 0.46 -8.35 -8.71
C ILE A 313 -0.50 -9.24 -9.45
N VAL A 314 -1.44 -9.79 -8.69
CA VAL A 314 -2.51 -10.67 -9.17
C VAL A 314 -3.88 -10.14 -8.71
N ALA A 315 -4.89 -10.30 -9.55
CA ALA A 315 -6.28 -10.05 -9.22
C ALA A 315 -6.93 -11.34 -8.69
N LEU A 316 -7.71 -11.21 -7.62
CA LEU A 316 -8.33 -12.31 -6.89
C LEU A 316 -9.85 -12.22 -6.99
N ASN A 317 -10.56 -13.35 -7.11
CA ASN A 317 -12.02 -13.41 -7.18
C ASN A 317 -12.73 -13.36 -5.82
N ARG A 318 -12.10 -12.76 -4.82
CA ARG A 318 -12.69 -12.50 -3.51
C ARG A 318 -12.44 -11.06 -3.11
N GLY A 319 -13.41 -10.47 -2.44
CA GLY A 319 -13.38 -9.07 -2.00
C GLY A 319 -13.91 -8.89 -0.59
N ALA A 320 -14.28 -7.65 -0.26
CA ALA A 320 -14.78 -7.30 1.07
C ALA A 320 -16.04 -8.09 1.45
N ARG A 321 -16.95 -8.33 0.52
CA ARG A 321 -18.17 -9.13 0.76
C ARG A 321 -17.88 -10.60 1.12
N ASP A 322 -16.71 -11.11 0.72
CA ASP A 322 -16.27 -12.47 1.03
C ASP A 322 -15.44 -12.54 2.31
N GLY A 323 -15.26 -11.39 3.00
CA GLY A 323 -14.49 -11.28 4.24
C GLY A 323 -12.98 -11.15 4.02
N LEU A 324 -12.53 -10.77 2.81
CA LEU A 324 -11.14 -10.41 2.56
C LEU A 324 -10.88 -8.97 3.02
N GLU A 325 -9.76 -8.79 3.72
CA GLU A 325 -9.31 -7.51 4.25
C GLU A 325 -7.89 -7.19 3.78
N ARG A 326 -7.56 -5.90 3.79
CA ARG A 326 -6.19 -5.47 3.55
C ARG A 326 -5.28 -6.01 4.64
N GLY A 327 -4.15 -6.59 4.25
CA GLY A 327 -3.24 -7.23 5.19
C GLY A 327 -3.40 -8.75 5.24
N ASN A 328 -4.43 -9.33 4.64
CA ASN A 328 -4.56 -10.78 4.58
C ASN A 328 -3.38 -11.41 3.83
N VAL A 329 -2.86 -12.48 4.39
CA VAL A 329 -1.88 -13.35 3.74
C VAL A 329 -2.58 -14.64 3.34
N LEU A 330 -2.33 -15.08 2.11
CA LEU A 330 -2.98 -16.22 1.50
C LEU A 330 -1.90 -17.20 0.99
N ALA A 331 -2.16 -18.49 1.12
CA ALA A 331 -1.34 -19.53 0.49
C ALA A 331 -1.77 -19.71 -0.96
N LEU A 332 -0.79 -19.79 -1.86
CA LEU A 332 -0.99 -20.09 -3.27
C LEU A 332 -0.81 -21.57 -3.54
N TRP A 333 -1.69 -22.12 -4.37
CA TRP A 333 -1.73 -23.51 -4.75
C TRP A 333 -1.88 -23.66 -6.26
N HIS A 334 -1.03 -24.50 -6.83
CA HIS A 334 -1.22 -24.98 -8.20
C HIS A 334 -2.06 -26.25 -8.16
N GLU A 335 -3.18 -26.26 -8.90
CA GLU A 335 -4.03 -27.46 -8.96
C GLU A 335 -3.33 -28.55 -9.75
N GLY A 336 -3.25 -29.75 -9.16
CA GLY A 336 -2.68 -30.92 -9.83
C GLY A 336 -3.43 -31.26 -11.11
N ALA A 337 -2.69 -31.48 -12.18
CA ALA A 337 -3.26 -31.84 -13.47
C ALA A 337 -3.98 -33.19 -13.42
N VAL A 338 -5.08 -33.30 -14.16
CA VAL A 338 -5.71 -34.60 -14.42
C VAL A 338 -4.95 -35.26 -15.56
N THR A 339 -4.30 -36.39 -15.27
CA THR A 339 -3.51 -37.13 -16.23
C THR A 339 -3.95 -38.61 -16.26
N ARG A 340 -3.66 -39.26 -17.37
CA ARG A 340 -3.85 -40.72 -17.46
C ARG A 340 -2.55 -41.44 -17.06
N ASP A 341 -2.68 -42.55 -16.33
CA ASP A 341 -1.54 -43.45 -16.11
C ASP A 341 -1.02 -43.94 -17.44
N LYS A 342 0.17 -43.43 -17.82
CA LYS A 342 0.82 -43.79 -19.07
C LYS A 342 1.67 -45.08 -18.96
N SER A 343 1.81 -45.63 -17.76
CA SER A 343 2.55 -46.88 -17.51
C SER A 343 1.77 -48.11 -17.90
N ILE A 344 0.45 -47.97 -18.04
CA ILE A 344 -0.49 -49.04 -18.39
C ILE A 344 -1.26 -48.64 -19.66
N GLU A 345 -1.37 -49.57 -20.62
CA GLU A 345 -2.20 -49.37 -21.80
C GLU A 345 -3.64 -49.17 -21.40
N LYS A 346 -4.24 -48.00 -21.74
CA LYS A 346 -5.58 -47.55 -21.27
C LYS A 346 -5.68 -47.38 -19.75
N GLY A 347 -4.59 -46.95 -19.10
CA GLY A 347 -4.56 -46.68 -17.66
C GLY A 347 -5.65 -45.72 -17.17
N PRO A 348 -6.00 -45.75 -15.88
CA PRO A 348 -7.03 -44.88 -15.29
C PRO A 348 -6.64 -43.41 -15.33
N MET A 349 -7.67 -42.53 -15.31
CA MET A 349 -7.46 -41.08 -15.08
C MET A 349 -7.15 -40.84 -13.60
N MET A 350 -6.13 -40.06 -13.34
CA MET A 350 -5.67 -39.73 -12.01
C MET A 350 -5.55 -38.18 -11.90
N LYS A 351 -5.95 -37.62 -10.78
CA LYS A 351 -5.63 -36.26 -10.42
C LYS A 351 -4.34 -36.26 -9.62
N LEU A 352 -3.37 -35.48 -10.05
CA LEU A 352 -2.15 -35.25 -9.29
C LEU A 352 -2.46 -34.40 -8.04
N PRO A 353 -1.67 -34.51 -6.96
CA PRO A 353 -1.88 -33.68 -5.78
C PRO A 353 -1.72 -32.19 -6.11
N ASP A 354 -2.46 -31.37 -5.39
CA ASP A 354 -2.27 -29.92 -5.45
C ASP A 354 -0.96 -29.54 -4.76
N GLU A 355 -0.20 -28.63 -5.35
CA GLU A 355 1.10 -28.20 -4.85
C GLU A 355 1.01 -26.78 -4.27
N ARG A 356 1.52 -26.60 -3.05
CA ARG A 356 1.67 -25.25 -2.49
C ARG A 356 2.85 -24.58 -3.14
N ILE A 357 2.59 -23.50 -3.89
CA ILE A 357 3.61 -22.80 -4.66
C ILE A 357 4.12 -21.53 -3.99
N GLY A 358 3.38 -20.94 -3.05
CA GLY A 358 3.85 -19.71 -2.45
C GLY A 358 2.87 -19.02 -1.50
N LEU A 359 3.14 -17.74 -1.27
CA LEU A 359 2.35 -16.84 -0.45
C LEU A 359 2.06 -15.53 -1.19
N LEU A 360 0.87 -14.99 -0.99
CA LEU A 360 0.50 -13.67 -1.47
C LEU A 360 -0.04 -12.79 -0.34
N PHE A 361 0.08 -11.49 -0.51
CA PHE A 361 -0.35 -10.46 0.43
C PHE A 361 -1.39 -9.55 -0.20
N VAL A 362 -2.56 -9.45 0.41
CA VAL A 362 -3.65 -8.60 -0.07
C VAL A 362 -3.42 -7.16 0.37
N PHE A 363 -3.20 -6.27 -0.59
CA PHE A 363 -2.92 -4.86 -0.31
C PHE A 363 -4.06 -3.91 -0.71
N ARG A 364 -4.98 -4.35 -1.58
CA ARG A 364 -6.15 -3.57 -2.00
C ARG A 364 -7.38 -4.46 -2.12
N VAL A 365 -8.48 -4.04 -1.52
CA VAL A 365 -9.73 -4.80 -1.50
C VAL A 365 -10.85 -3.93 -2.05
N PHE A 366 -11.61 -4.49 -2.98
CA PHE A 366 -12.85 -3.96 -3.54
C PHE A 366 -14.02 -4.82 -3.07
N ASP A 367 -15.24 -4.51 -3.45
CA ASP A 367 -16.42 -5.24 -3.02
C ASP A 367 -16.34 -6.73 -3.38
N ARG A 368 -16.10 -7.05 -4.67
CA ARG A 368 -16.16 -8.41 -5.24
C ARG A 368 -14.82 -9.05 -5.53
N MET A 369 -13.74 -8.29 -5.45
CA MET A 369 -12.40 -8.74 -5.79
C MET A 369 -11.33 -7.98 -5.04
N SER A 370 -10.09 -8.42 -5.14
CA SER A 370 -8.96 -7.77 -4.50
C SER A 370 -7.69 -7.92 -5.33
N TYR A 371 -6.67 -7.09 -5.00
CA TYR A 371 -5.33 -7.24 -5.51
C TYR A 371 -4.39 -7.79 -4.43
N GLY A 372 -3.62 -8.79 -4.83
CA GLY A 372 -2.57 -9.39 -4.02
C GLY A 372 -1.19 -9.24 -4.65
N LEU A 373 -0.19 -9.03 -3.81
CA LEU A 373 1.22 -9.08 -4.17
C LEU A 373 1.76 -10.47 -3.88
N VAL A 374 2.31 -11.15 -4.87
CA VAL A 374 3.01 -12.43 -4.66
C VAL A 374 4.30 -12.13 -3.89
N LEU A 375 4.38 -12.59 -2.64
CA LEU A 375 5.56 -12.35 -1.79
C LEU A 375 6.70 -13.28 -2.15
N GLU A 376 6.39 -14.57 -2.20
CA GLU A 376 7.33 -15.61 -2.58
C GLU A 376 6.59 -16.71 -3.34
N THR A 377 7.26 -17.30 -4.29
CA THR A 377 6.73 -18.45 -5.03
C THR A 377 7.86 -19.33 -5.54
N THR A 378 7.65 -20.63 -5.49
CA THR A 378 8.58 -21.66 -6.01
C THR A 378 8.35 -21.94 -7.49
N GLN A 379 7.12 -21.69 -7.96
CA GLN A 379 6.71 -21.83 -9.37
C GLN A 379 5.90 -20.59 -9.75
N PRO A 380 5.89 -20.17 -11.03
CA PRO A 380 5.08 -19.04 -11.46
C PRO A 380 3.59 -19.27 -11.20
N ALA A 381 2.92 -18.30 -10.58
CA ALA A 381 1.48 -18.32 -10.40
C ALA A 381 0.77 -18.01 -11.72
N LEU A 382 -0.33 -18.69 -11.99
CA LEU A 382 -1.10 -18.60 -13.23
C LEU A 382 -2.54 -18.16 -12.94
N PRO A 383 -3.24 -17.53 -13.92
CA PRO A 383 -4.69 -17.36 -13.83
C PRO A 383 -5.37 -18.73 -13.65
N GLY A 384 -6.29 -18.82 -12.68
CA GLY A 384 -6.96 -20.06 -12.31
C GLY A 384 -6.33 -20.78 -11.11
N ASP A 385 -5.10 -20.46 -10.73
CA ASP A 385 -4.51 -21.00 -9.50
C ASP A 385 -5.33 -20.63 -8.27
N ARG A 386 -5.39 -21.56 -7.33
CA ARG A 386 -6.19 -21.44 -6.12
C ARG A 386 -5.40 -20.74 -5.01
N PHE A 387 -6.12 -20.00 -4.19
CA PHE A 387 -5.60 -19.53 -2.91
C PHE A 387 -6.49 -19.95 -1.74
N THR A 388 -5.87 -20.09 -0.57
CA THR A 388 -6.54 -20.45 0.70
C THR A 388 -5.99 -19.61 1.84
N ALA A 389 -6.58 -19.76 3.03
CA ALA A 389 -5.90 -19.37 4.25
C ALA A 389 -4.55 -20.12 4.33
N PRO A 390 -3.49 -19.50 4.90
CA PRO A 390 -2.12 -19.99 4.87
C PRO A 390 -1.89 -21.24 5.72
#